data_512db98f147ce75e95db1ce09e06d169
#
_entry.id   512db98f147ce75e95db1ce09e06d169
#
_cell.length_a   1.000
_cell.length_b   1.000
_cell.length_c   1.000
_cell.angle_alpha   90.00
_cell.angle_beta   90.00
_cell.angle_gamma   90.00
#
_symmetry.space_group_name_H-M   'P 1'
#
loop_
_entity.id
_entity.type
_entity.pdbx_description
1 polymer ?
#
loop_
_entity_poly.entity_id
_entity_poly.type
_entity_poly.pdbx_seq_one_letter_code
_entity_poly.pdbx_strand_id
1 'polypeptide(L)'
;MRLHGKRNRQSAVIAVAGHDTASAVAAVPAADREFAYLSSGTWSLMGIETEEPIISEESFRHNFTNEGGIDGTTRFLKNITGMWLLEQCRKEWEKAGRDYSYPAIVKMAERATPFRSFVNPDDPRFANPPSMTEAIKAYCRETGQPEPVETMSLSAVFLKSGIPV
;
A
#
# COMPACT_ATOMS: atom_id res chain seq x y z
N MET A 1 4.82 26.65 29.74
CA MET A 1 3.45 26.52 30.25
C MET A 1 3.39 25.26 31.10
N ARG A 2 3.27 25.38 32.45
CA ARG A 2 3.21 24.23 33.35
C ARG A 2 1.77 23.77 33.42
N LEU A 3 1.45 22.59 32.87
CA LEU A 3 0.15 21.95 33.08
C LEU A 3 0.09 21.44 34.53
N HIS A 4 -0.66 22.09 35.36
CA HIS A 4 -1.00 21.62 36.72
C HIS A 4 -2.18 20.64 36.57
N GLY A 5 -1.92 19.42 36.12
CA GLY A 5 -2.87 18.32 36.19
C GLY A 5 -2.76 17.60 37.52
N LYS A 6 -3.86 17.38 38.22
CA LYS A 6 -3.93 16.48 39.37
C LYS A 6 -3.34 15.13 38.97
N ARG A 7 -2.24 14.71 39.59
CA ARG A 7 -1.67 13.36 39.38
C ARG A 7 -2.71 12.34 39.84
N ASN A 8 -3.40 11.73 38.89
CA ASN A 8 -4.16 10.53 39.17
C ASN A 8 -3.16 9.39 39.34
N ARG A 9 -2.86 8.99 40.56
CA ARG A 9 -1.84 8.00 40.93
C ARG A 9 -2.16 6.57 40.45
N GLN A 10 -3.30 6.37 39.77
CA GLN A 10 -3.79 5.07 39.31
C GLN A 10 -3.78 4.93 37.77
N SER A 11 -3.35 5.94 37.03
CA SER A 11 -3.25 5.84 35.56
C SER A 11 -1.97 5.11 35.18
N ALA A 12 -2.11 3.98 34.53
CA ALA A 12 -1.01 3.29 33.90
C ALA A 12 -0.56 4.07 32.64
N VAL A 13 0.74 4.21 32.46
CA VAL A 13 1.32 4.68 31.21
C VAL A 13 1.76 3.45 30.44
N ILE A 14 1.13 3.21 29.30
CA ILE A 14 1.41 2.05 28.46
C ILE A 14 2.19 2.54 27.24
N ALA A 15 3.38 1.98 27.02
CA ALA A 15 4.11 2.17 25.77
C ALA A 15 3.42 1.33 24.69
N VAL A 16 2.95 2.01 23.65
CA VAL A 16 2.43 1.37 22.45
C VAL A 16 3.54 1.28 21.40
N ALA A 17 3.36 0.44 20.37
CA ALA A 17 4.22 0.49 19.21
C ALA A 17 4.25 1.94 18.68
N GLY A 18 5.42 2.51 18.46
CA GLY A 18 5.63 3.94 18.22
C GLY A 18 5.08 4.46 16.88
N HIS A 19 4.36 3.63 16.13
CA HIS A 19 3.77 3.92 14.83
C HIS A 19 2.37 3.33 14.74
N ASP A 20 1.45 4.00 14.04
CA ASP A 20 0.05 3.58 13.88
C ASP A 20 -0.08 2.20 13.20
N THR A 21 0.69 1.96 12.13
CA THR A 21 0.72 0.66 11.44
C THR A 21 1.24 -0.45 12.36
N ALA A 22 2.25 -0.18 13.19
CA ALA A 22 2.75 -1.15 14.14
C ALA A 22 1.68 -1.51 15.19
N SER A 23 0.93 -0.53 15.65
CA SER A 23 -0.20 -0.75 16.56
C SER A 23 -1.34 -1.51 15.89
N ALA A 24 -1.59 -1.25 14.60
CA ALA A 24 -2.59 -1.98 13.81
C ALA A 24 -2.20 -3.45 13.61
N VAL A 25 -0.95 -3.73 13.30
CA VAL A 25 -0.44 -5.11 13.17
C VAL A 25 -0.56 -5.86 14.49
N ALA A 26 -0.19 -5.23 15.60
CA ALA A 26 -0.34 -5.80 16.94
C ALA A 26 -1.80 -6.15 17.31
N ALA A 27 -2.77 -5.47 16.71
CA ALA A 27 -4.19 -5.67 16.95
C ALA A 27 -4.84 -6.69 15.99
N VAL A 28 -4.09 -7.27 15.05
CA VAL A 28 -4.63 -8.27 14.11
C VAL A 28 -5.07 -9.52 14.88
N PRO A 29 -6.33 -9.97 14.75
CA PRO A 29 -6.81 -11.18 15.42
C PRO A 29 -6.33 -12.44 14.69
N ALA A 30 -5.02 -12.63 14.59
CA ALA A 30 -4.43 -13.81 13.99
C ALA A 30 -4.65 -15.05 14.86
N ALA A 31 -4.85 -16.20 14.24
CA ALA A 31 -5.05 -17.47 14.95
C ALA A 31 -3.74 -18.02 15.54
N ASP A 32 -2.61 -17.69 14.95
CA ASP A 32 -1.27 -18.08 15.35
C ASP A 32 -0.27 -16.97 15.05
N ARG A 33 1.02 -17.25 15.25
CA ARG A 33 2.11 -16.29 14.97
C ARG A 33 2.59 -16.32 13.52
N GLU A 34 2.20 -17.31 12.75
CA GLU A 34 2.61 -17.47 11.35
C GLU A 34 1.57 -16.83 10.41
N PHE A 35 1.51 -15.53 10.38
CA PHE A 35 0.61 -14.80 9.49
C PHE A 35 1.35 -13.71 8.70
N ALA A 36 0.87 -13.47 7.49
CA ALA A 36 1.22 -12.27 6.75
C ALA A 36 0.11 -11.23 6.90
N TYR A 37 0.49 -9.98 7.03
CA TYR A 37 -0.46 -8.89 7.08
C TYR A 37 -0.33 -7.98 5.86
N LEU A 38 -1.42 -7.33 5.51
CA LEU A 38 -1.47 -6.25 4.54
C LEU A 38 -2.20 -5.06 5.16
N SER A 39 -1.44 -4.01 5.46
CA SER A 39 -2.02 -2.72 5.83
C SER A 39 -2.19 -1.88 4.57
N SER A 40 -3.41 -1.76 4.08
CA SER A 40 -3.71 -1.07 2.83
C SER A 40 -4.23 0.34 3.07
N GLY A 41 -3.57 1.31 2.46
CA GLY A 41 -3.89 2.73 2.49
C GLY A 41 -3.33 3.42 1.25
N THR A 42 -3.02 4.71 1.33
CA THR A 42 -2.28 5.43 0.27
C THR A 42 -0.99 4.69 -0.07
N TRP A 43 -0.30 4.22 0.96
CA TRP A 43 0.75 3.21 0.89
C TRP A 43 0.20 1.89 1.40
N SER A 44 0.62 0.79 0.83
CA SER A 44 0.32 -0.54 1.34
C SER A 44 1.58 -1.15 1.91
N LEU A 45 1.47 -1.70 3.12
CA LEU A 45 2.57 -2.36 3.83
C LEU A 45 2.22 -3.84 3.92
N MET A 46 3.01 -4.67 3.25
CA MET A 46 2.87 -6.13 3.34
C MET A 46 4.05 -6.70 4.11
N GLY A 47 3.78 -7.53 5.10
CA GLY A 47 4.86 -8.09 5.92
C GLY A 47 4.44 -9.23 6.81
N ILE A 48 5.40 -9.67 7.59
CA ILE A 48 5.29 -10.70 8.63
C ILE A 48 5.93 -10.19 9.93
N GLU A 49 5.60 -10.78 11.05
CA GLU A 49 6.37 -10.61 12.30
C GLU A 49 7.34 -11.76 12.47
N THR A 50 8.57 -11.43 12.87
CA THR A 50 9.67 -12.37 13.12
C THR A 50 10.31 -12.07 14.47
N GLU A 51 10.98 -13.07 15.07
CA GLU A 51 11.72 -12.85 16.31
C GLU A 51 12.99 -12.05 16.07
N GLU A 52 13.67 -12.30 14.94
CA GLU A 52 14.92 -11.65 14.56
C GLU A 52 14.79 -10.91 13.21
N PRO A 53 15.60 -9.88 12.97
CA PRO A 53 15.64 -9.20 11.68
C PRO A 53 16.09 -10.12 10.56
N ILE A 54 15.44 -10.02 9.39
CA ILE A 54 15.87 -10.73 8.17
C ILE A 54 16.74 -9.78 7.34
N ILE A 55 18.04 -10.08 7.28
CA ILE A 55 19.02 -9.28 6.54
C ILE A 55 19.69 -10.17 5.51
N SER A 56 19.38 -9.96 4.22
CA SER A 56 19.95 -10.71 3.10
C SER A 56 20.04 -9.84 1.86
N GLU A 57 20.87 -10.22 0.89
CA GLU A 57 20.92 -9.55 -0.40
C GLU A 57 19.55 -9.57 -1.11
N GLU A 58 18.80 -10.62 -0.90
CA GLU A 58 17.48 -10.81 -1.50
C GLU A 58 16.46 -9.84 -0.89
N SER A 59 16.45 -9.70 0.45
CA SER A 59 15.60 -8.71 1.11
C SER A 59 15.93 -7.29 0.67
N PHE A 60 17.22 -6.98 0.53
CA PHE A 60 17.67 -5.68 0.04
C PHE A 60 17.26 -5.45 -1.43
N ARG A 61 17.46 -6.43 -2.31
CA ARG A 61 17.09 -6.34 -3.73
C ARG A 61 15.60 -6.11 -3.93
N HIS A 62 14.77 -6.68 -3.05
CA HIS A 62 13.32 -6.56 -3.12
C HIS A 62 12.74 -5.44 -2.27
N ASN A 63 13.58 -4.55 -1.72
CA ASN A 63 13.20 -3.40 -0.90
C ASN A 63 12.38 -3.79 0.34
N PHE A 64 12.74 -4.91 1.00
CA PHE A 64 12.21 -5.23 2.31
C PHE A 64 12.97 -4.47 3.39
N THR A 65 12.28 -4.12 4.45
CA THR A 65 12.82 -3.43 5.61
C THR A 65 12.47 -4.16 6.90
N ASN A 66 13.26 -3.93 7.94
CA ASN A 66 13.00 -4.42 9.28
C ASN A 66 12.64 -3.23 10.17
N GLU A 67 11.50 -3.32 10.83
CA GLU A 67 11.01 -2.30 11.76
C GLU A 67 10.67 -2.94 13.11
N GLY A 68 10.78 -2.18 14.19
CA GLY A 68 10.41 -2.68 15.52
C GLY A 68 8.92 -3.04 15.59
N GLY A 69 8.64 -4.25 16.08
CA GLY A 69 7.33 -4.74 16.44
C GLY A 69 7.02 -4.52 17.93
N ILE A 70 6.02 -5.22 18.46
CA ILE A 70 5.73 -5.26 19.89
C ILE A 70 6.52 -6.39 20.56
N ASP A 71 6.68 -6.31 21.89
CA ASP A 71 7.31 -7.36 22.69
C ASP A 71 8.69 -7.83 22.19
N GLY A 72 9.43 -6.93 21.52
CA GLY A 72 10.76 -7.25 20.99
C GLY A 72 10.77 -7.94 19.63
N THR A 73 9.62 -8.11 18.97
CA THR A 73 9.56 -8.67 17.62
C THR A 73 10.06 -7.67 16.57
N THR A 74 10.32 -8.18 15.38
CA THR A 74 10.66 -7.42 14.18
C THR A 74 9.55 -7.59 13.15
N ARG A 75 9.09 -6.47 12.59
CA ARG A 75 8.22 -6.48 11.42
C ARG A 75 9.08 -6.47 10.18
N PHE A 76 9.17 -7.57 9.48
CA PHE A 76 9.81 -7.67 8.19
C PHE A 76 8.78 -7.36 7.11
N LEU A 77 8.91 -6.23 6.44
CA LEU A 77 7.86 -5.72 5.57
C LEU A 77 8.41 -5.05 4.31
N LYS A 78 7.52 -4.91 3.33
CA LYS A 78 7.75 -4.12 2.12
C LYS A 78 6.68 -3.04 2.00
N ASN A 79 7.11 -1.82 1.67
CA ASN A 79 6.22 -0.76 1.21
C ASN A 79 5.86 -1.00 -0.26
N ILE A 80 4.58 -0.99 -0.55
CA ILE A 80 4.04 -1.12 -1.90
C ILE A 80 3.34 0.19 -2.25
N THR A 81 3.70 0.78 -3.38
CA THR A 81 3.12 2.04 -3.87
C THR A 81 1.72 1.80 -4.45
N GLY A 82 0.80 1.25 -3.64
CA GLY A 82 -0.48 0.74 -4.08
C GLY A 82 -1.41 1.81 -4.63
N MET A 83 -2.16 2.46 -3.74
CA MET A 83 -3.18 3.46 -4.13
C MET A 83 -2.58 4.77 -4.65
N TRP A 84 -1.28 5.01 -4.48
CA TRP A 84 -0.60 6.20 -5.02
C TRP A 84 -0.76 6.33 -6.53
N LEU A 85 -0.56 5.24 -7.29
CA LEU A 85 -0.69 5.27 -8.74
C LEU A 85 -2.12 5.62 -9.16
N LEU A 86 -3.11 5.00 -8.50
CA LEU A 86 -4.53 5.30 -8.74
C LEU A 86 -4.85 6.76 -8.41
N GLU A 87 -4.32 7.26 -7.30
CA GLU A 87 -4.55 8.66 -6.90
C GLU A 87 -3.95 9.66 -7.90
N GLN A 88 -2.78 9.37 -8.49
CA GLN A 88 -2.24 10.21 -9.56
C GLN A 88 -3.13 10.16 -10.81
N CYS A 89 -3.60 8.97 -11.21
CA CYS A 89 -4.56 8.86 -12.31
C CYS A 89 -5.86 9.65 -12.01
N ARG A 90 -6.38 9.57 -10.79
CA ARG A 90 -7.57 10.29 -10.37
C ARG A 90 -7.41 11.81 -10.50
N LYS A 91 -6.27 12.33 -10.06
CA LYS A 91 -5.93 13.75 -10.23
C LYS A 91 -5.85 14.19 -11.70
N GLU A 92 -5.34 13.33 -12.57
CA GLU A 92 -5.32 13.61 -14.02
C GLU A 92 -6.74 13.65 -14.61
N TRP A 93 -7.59 12.70 -14.22
CA TRP A 93 -8.98 12.68 -14.66
C TRP A 93 -9.76 13.89 -14.18
N GLU A 94 -9.56 14.31 -12.93
CA GLU A 94 -10.16 15.52 -12.35
C GLU A 94 -9.75 16.78 -13.14
N LYS A 95 -8.46 16.95 -13.46
CA LYS A 95 -7.95 18.03 -14.30
C LYS A 95 -8.56 18.02 -15.71
N ALA A 96 -8.90 16.84 -16.21
CA ALA A 96 -9.59 16.67 -17.50
C ALA A 96 -11.12 16.81 -17.38
N GLY A 97 -11.64 17.31 -16.25
CA GLY A 97 -13.08 17.50 -16.01
C GLY A 97 -13.84 16.22 -15.70
N ARG A 98 -13.14 15.14 -15.34
CA ARG A 98 -13.74 13.84 -15.00
C ARG A 98 -13.46 13.52 -13.52
N ASP A 99 -14.37 13.97 -12.67
CA ASP A 99 -14.27 13.67 -11.23
C ASP A 99 -14.95 12.35 -10.91
N TYR A 100 -14.16 11.37 -10.45
CA TYR A 100 -14.63 10.06 -10.06
C TYR A 100 -14.44 9.85 -8.56
N SER A 101 -15.54 9.55 -7.86
CA SER A 101 -15.47 9.09 -6.48
C SER A 101 -14.87 7.67 -6.40
N TYR A 102 -14.28 7.29 -5.28
CA TYR A 102 -13.77 5.94 -5.09
C TYR A 102 -14.82 4.84 -5.34
N PRO A 103 -16.07 4.95 -4.86
CA PRO A 103 -17.11 3.97 -5.20
C PRO A 103 -17.38 3.88 -6.71
N ALA A 104 -17.28 4.99 -7.44
CA ALA A 104 -17.44 4.97 -8.91
C ALA A 104 -16.28 4.22 -9.58
N ILE A 105 -15.05 4.46 -9.12
CA ILE A 105 -13.85 3.76 -9.61
C ILE A 105 -13.95 2.26 -9.36
N VAL A 106 -14.38 1.84 -8.17
CA VAL A 106 -14.58 0.42 -7.83
C VAL A 106 -15.59 -0.21 -8.78
N LYS A 107 -16.76 0.43 -8.99
CA LYS A 107 -17.78 -0.07 -9.92
C LYS A 107 -17.28 -0.16 -11.37
N MET A 108 -16.43 0.77 -11.80
CA MET A 108 -15.79 0.68 -13.11
C MET A 108 -14.84 -0.51 -13.20
N ALA A 109 -14.01 -0.72 -12.18
CA ALA A 109 -13.09 -1.85 -12.13
C ALA A 109 -13.82 -3.20 -12.11
N GLU A 110 -14.96 -3.30 -11.41
CA GLU A 110 -15.78 -4.51 -11.36
C GLU A 110 -16.26 -4.94 -12.76
N ARG A 111 -16.56 -3.98 -13.63
CA ARG A 111 -17.03 -4.20 -15.01
C ARG A 111 -15.91 -4.51 -15.99
N ALA A 112 -14.68 -4.17 -15.66
CA ALA A 112 -13.53 -4.44 -16.52
C ALA A 112 -13.12 -5.91 -16.47
N THR A 113 -12.50 -6.39 -17.56
CA THR A 113 -11.89 -7.71 -17.59
C THR A 113 -10.77 -7.80 -16.55
N PRO A 114 -10.85 -8.75 -15.59
CA PRO A 114 -9.85 -8.88 -14.54
C PRO A 114 -8.52 -9.38 -15.10
N PHE A 115 -7.42 -9.06 -14.43
CA PHE A 115 -6.07 -9.60 -14.67
C PHE A 115 -5.57 -9.42 -16.11
N ARG A 116 -6.03 -8.40 -16.81
CA ARG A 116 -5.65 -8.16 -18.20
C ARG A 116 -4.26 -7.55 -18.31
N SER A 117 -3.88 -6.72 -17.36
CA SER A 117 -2.58 -6.04 -17.32
C SER A 117 -2.13 -5.88 -15.87
N PHE A 118 -0.82 -5.99 -15.64
CA PHE A 118 -0.17 -5.86 -14.35
C PHE A 118 0.93 -4.84 -14.44
N VAL A 119 1.12 -4.05 -13.40
CA VAL A 119 2.25 -3.13 -13.29
C VAL A 119 3.10 -3.49 -12.09
N ASN A 120 4.41 -3.35 -12.22
CA ASN A 120 5.29 -3.34 -11.06
C ASN A 120 5.29 -1.93 -10.48
N PRO A 121 4.68 -1.70 -9.31
CA PRO A 121 4.60 -0.36 -8.72
C PRO A 121 5.96 0.24 -8.34
N ASP A 122 7.00 -0.60 -8.24
CA ASP A 122 8.36 -0.17 -7.93
C ASP A 122 9.16 0.26 -9.18
N ASP A 123 8.57 0.20 -10.37
CA ASP A 123 9.25 0.67 -11.58
C ASP A 123 9.51 2.19 -11.47
N PRO A 124 10.76 2.65 -11.69
CA PRO A 124 11.14 4.05 -11.51
C PRO A 124 10.29 5.04 -12.31
N ARG A 125 9.70 4.62 -13.43
CA ARG A 125 8.80 5.46 -14.25
C ARG A 125 7.57 5.95 -13.48
N PHE A 126 7.13 5.24 -12.44
CA PHE A 126 5.96 5.60 -11.64
C PHE A 126 6.26 6.55 -10.47
N ALA A 127 7.53 6.85 -10.21
CA ALA A 127 7.90 7.71 -9.07
C ALA A 127 7.32 9.13 -9.20
N ASN A 128 7.45 9.76 -10.36
CA ASN A 128 6.91 11.10 -10.63
C ASN A 128 6.79 11.38 -12.12
N PRO A 129 5.97 10.66 -12.89
CA PRO A 129 5.81 10.92 -14.31
C PRO A 129 4.98 12.19 -14.56
N PRO A 130 5.16 12.86 -15.72
CA PRO A 130 4.29 13.95 -16.15
C PRO A 130 2.83 13.53 -16.29
N SER A 131 2.58 12.28 -16.70
CA SER A 131 1.28 11.63 -16.76
C SER A 131 1.39 10.19 -16.29
N MET A 132 0.68 9.86 -15.23
CA MET A 132 0.65 8.49 -14.70
C MET A 132 -0.11 7.55 -15.64
N THR A 133 -1.18 8.03 -16.24
CA THR A 133 -1.98 7.23 -17.18
C THR A 133 -1.17 6.83 -18.40
N GLU A 134 -0.37 7.72 -18.97
CA GLU A 134 0.51 7.40 -20.10
C GLU A 134 1.71 6.53 -19.67
N ALA A 135 2.26 6.73 -18.49
CA ALA A 135 3.32 5.88 -17.95
C ALA A 135 2.87 4.42 -17.82
N ILE A 136 1.64 4.19 -17.33
CA ILE A 136 1.05 2.85 -17.22
C ILE A 136 0.85 2.21 -18.60
N LYS A 137 0.32 2.97 -19.57
CA LYS A 137 0.15 2.48 -20.94
C LYS A 137 1.50 2.10 -21.59
N ALA A 138 2.50 2.98 -21.43
CA ALA A 138 3.85 2.72 -21.92
C ALA A 138 4.45 1.45 -21.28
N TYR A 139 4.30 1.26 -19.98
CA TYR A 139 4.72 0.06 -19.27
C TYR A 139 4.06 -1.19 -19.86
N CYS A 140 2.74 -1.17 -20.04
CA CYS A 140 2.02 -2.30 -20.60
C CYS A 140 2.49 -2.62 -22.03
N ARG A 141 2.70 -1.60 -22.86
CA ARG A 141 3.20 -1.75 -24.24
C ARG A 141 4.58 -2.40 -24.27
N GLU A 142 5.51 -1.90 -23.47
CA GLU A 142 6.89 -2.39 -23.40
C GLU A 142 7.00 -3.81 -22.84
N THR A 143 6.09 -4.19 -21.95
CA THR A 143 6.02 -5.55 -21.39
C THR A 143 5.14 -6.51 -22.17
N GLY A 144 4.67 -6.10 -23.37
CA GLY A 144 3.84 -6.93 -24.23
C GLY A 144 2.43 -7.20 -23.69
N GLN A 145 1.95 -6.37 -22.78
CA GLN A 145 0.62 -6.49 -22.18
C GLN A 145 -0.39 -5.59 -22.92
N PRO A 146 -1.68 -5.91 -22.88
CA PRO A 146 -2.71 -5.04 -23.43
C PRO A 146 -2.70 -3.67 -22.73
N GLU A 147 -2.71 -2.61 -23.52
CA GLU A 147 -2.79 -1.26 -22.98
C GLU A 147 -4.19 -1.00 -22.40
N PRO A 148 -4.27 -0.42 -21.19
CA PRO A 148 -5.55 0.03 -20.63
C PRO A 148 -6.00 1.32 -21.32
N VAL A 149 -6.95 1.22 -22.25
CA VAL A 149 -7.40 2.35 -23.07
C VAL A 149 -8.39 3.24 -22.35
N GLU A 150 -9.26 2.65 -21.53
CA GLU A 150 -10.33 3.38 -20.83
C GLU A 150 -10.04 3.50 -19.33
N THR A 151 -10.66 4.52 -18.69
CA THR A 151 -10.61 4.71 -17.23
C THR A 151 -10.97 3.43 -16.47
N MET A 152 -11.96 2.68 -16.96
CA MET A 152 -12.40 1.40 -16.41
C MET A 152 -11.29 0.35 -16.42
N SER A 153 -10.54 0.23 -17.53
CA SER A 153 -9.42 -0.69 -17.65
C SER A 153 -8.24 -0.28 -16.77
N LEU A 154 -7.95 1.03 -16.67
CA LEU A 154 -6.95 1.56 -15.76
C LEU A 154 -7.30 1.25 -14.30
N SER A 155 -8.56 1.46 -13.90
CA SER A 155 -9.02 1.13 -12.55
C SER A 155 -8.82 -0.36 -12.22
N ALA A 156 -9.02 -1.25 -13.20
CA ALA A 156 -8.83 -2.68 -13.01
C ALA A 156 -7.37 -3.11 -12.84
N VAL A 157 -6.42 -2.36 -13.40
CA VAL A 157 -4.98 -2.59 -13.18
C VAL A 157 -4.64 -2.51 -11.69
N PHE A 158 -5.28 -1.61 -10.94
CA PHE A 158 -5.02 -1.44 -9.51
C PHE A 158 -5.84 -2.39 -8.63
N LEU A 159 -7.15 -2.49 -8.90
CA LEU A 159 -8.08 -3.16 -7.99
C LEU A 159 -8.18 -4.67 -8.22
N LYS A 160 -7.76 -5.17 -9.38
CA LYS A 160 -7.84 -6.60 -9.73
C LYS A 160 -6.47 -7.25 -9.98
N SER A 161 -5.37 -6.50 -9.91
CA SER A 161 -4.01 -7.05 -10.08
C SER A 161 -3.39 -7.63 -8.80
N GLY A 162 -4.21 -7.90 -7.78
CA GLY A 162 -3.75 -8.52 -6.56
C GLY A 162 -3.32 -7.54 -5.48
N ILE A 163 -3.60 -6.24 -5.64
CA ILE A 163 -3.62 -5.31 -4.51
C ILE A 163 -5.01 -5.43 -3.90
N PRO A 164 -5.18 -6.09 -2.75
CA PRO A 164 -6.47 -6.18 -2.09
C PRO A 164 -6.91 -4.77 -1.69
N VAL A 165 -8.13 -4.42 -1.96
CA VAL A 165 -8.81 -3.21 -1.48
C VAL A 165 -9.66 -3.59 -0.29
#